data_6c71547759510eb771f6995fba9e5b01
#
_entry.id   6c71547759510eb771f6995fba9e5b01
#
_cell.length_a   1.000
_cell.length_b   1.000
_cell.length_c   1.000
_cell.angle_alpha   90.00
_cell.angle_beta   90.00
_cell.angle_gamma   90.00
#
_symmetry.space_group_name_H-M   'P 1'
#
loop_
_entity.id
_entity.type
_entity.pdbx_description
1 polymer ?
#
loop_
_entity_poly.entity_id
_entity_poly.type
_entity_poly.pdbx_seq_one_letter_code
_entity_poly.pdbx_strand_id
1 'polypeptide(L)'
;MKRSFWIMLLACVCFLGFSCQNSKKKNTPEAVAEQFAKAFYTADFTHMYQYSTKKSDIVVKTLQNGMKDQTERLEAMKKSQVEFVETTVDEQTDSTATVTCNVNLDGQPRTDKWDLLKEDNQWKVTLVMP
;
A
#
# COMPACT_ATOMS: atom_id res chain seq x y z
N MET A 1 18.65 -17.73 48.24
CA MET A 1 17.30 -17.23 47.87
C MET A 1 17.31 -15.88 47.16
N LYS A 2 18.37 -15.13 47.14
CA LYS A 2 18.42 -13.82 46.45
C LYS A 2 18.79 -13.90 44.96
N ARG A 3 19.15 -15.10 44.47
CA ARG A 3 19.55 -15.26 43.03
C ARG A 3 18.42 -15.55 42.08
N SER A 4 17.26 -15.96 42.57
CA SER A 4 16.09 -16.22 41.72
C SER A 4 15.30 -14.97 41.39
N PHE A 5 15.48 -13.91 42.15
CA PHE A 5 14.76 -12.66 41.96
C PHE A 5 15.31 -11.80 40.79
N TRP A 6 16.60 -11.99 40.52
CA TRP A 6 17.26 -11.24 39.44
C TRP A 6 17.03 -11.83 38.04
N ILE A 7 16.74 -13.11 37.96
CA ILE A 7 16.46 -13.76 36.68
C ILE A 7 15.07 -13.42 36.16
N MET A 8 14.16 -13.13 37.07
CA MET A 8 12.79 -12.76 36.69
C MET A 8 12.67 -11.31 36.19
N LEU A 9 13.61 -10.46 36.58
CA LEU A 9 13.59 -9.04 36.16
C LEU A 9 14.18 -8.87 34.75
N LEU A 10 15.05 -9.81 34.31
CA LEU A 10 15.64 -9.75 32.99
C LEU A 10 14.70 -10.24 31.89
N ALA A 11 13.73 -11.08 32.23
CA ALA A 11 12.76 -11.60 31.29
C ALA A 11 11.67 -10.59 30.91
N CYS A 12 11.40 -9.59 31.74
CA CYS A 12 10.39 -8.57 31.48
C CYS A 12 10.85 -7.46 30.52
N VAL A 13 12.16 -7.27 30.36
CA VAL A 13 12.69 -6.18 29.52
C VAL A 13 12.66 -6.54 28.04
N CYS A 14 12.65 -7.84 27.72
CA CYS A 14 12.62 -8.29 26.33
C CYS A 14 11.25 -8.18 25.65
N PHE A 15 10.16 -8.02 26.42
CA PHE A 15 8.80 -7.93 25.87
C PHE A 15 8.40 -6.53 25.42
N LEU A 16 9.08 -5.50 25.87
CA LEU A 16 8.75 -4.12 25.54
C LEU A 16 9.31 -3.64 24.20
N GLY A 17 10.23 -4.39 23.61
CA GLY A 17 10.83 -4.05 22.31
C GLY A 17 9.98 -4.43 21.10
N PHE A 18 9.01 -5.33 21.26
CA PHE A 18 8.21 -5.83 20.14
C PHE A 18 6.97 -5.00 19.82
N SER A 19 6.48 -4.19 20.76
CA SER A 19 5.25 -3.42 20.56
C SER A 19 5.43 -2.13 19.75
N CYS A 20 6.67 -1.68 19.52
CA CYS A 20 6.94 -0.45 18.76
C CYS A 20 7.13 -0.67 17.25
N GLN A 21 7.19 -1.91 16.77
CA GLN A 21 7.46 -2.22 15.36
C GLN A 21 6.22 -2.19 14.45
N ASN A 22 5.03 -2.21 15.02
CA ASN A 22 3.77 -2.29 14.25
C ASN A 22 3.11 -0.94 13.97
N SER A 23 3.67 0.18 14.44
CA SER A 23 3.02 1.48 14.33
C SER A 23 3.40 2.30 13.10
N LYS A 24 4.40 1.89 12.31
CA LYS A 24 4.78 2.57 11.07
C LYS A 24 4.53 1.68 9.88
N LYS A 25 3.68 2.13 8.96
CA LYS A 25 3.55 1.51 7.64
C LYS A 25 4.91 1.54 6.98
N LYS A 26 5.51 0.38 6.79
CA LYS A 26 6.79 0.25 6.11
C LYS A 26 6.60 0.54 4.62
N ASN A 27 7.56 1.22 4.02
CA ASN A 27 7.61 1.39 2.57
C ASN A 27 8.14 0.09 1.93
N THR A 28 7.26 -0.88 1.76
CA THR A 28 7.51 -2.14 1.06
C THR A 28 6.70 -2.18 -0.23
N PRO A 29 7.08 -2.98 -1.22
CA PRO A 29 6.29 -3.10 -2.45
C PRO A 29 4.83 -3.48 -2.17
N GLU A 30 4.60 -4.42 -1.26
CA GLU A 30 3.25 -4.87 -0.89
C GLU A 30 2.43 -3.74 -0.28
N ALA A 31 2.99 -3.04 0.70
CA ALA A 31 2.29 -1.98 1.40
C ALA A 31 1.95 -0.82 0.47
N VAL A 32 2.87 -0.43 -0.41
CA VAL A 32 2.66 0.65 -1.38
C VAL A 32 1.62 0.24 -2.42
N ALA A 33 1.69 -1.00 -2.94
CA ALA A 33 0.70 -1.51 -3.89
C ALA A 33 -0.71 -1.52 -3.29
N GLU A 34 -0.86 -1.94 -2.03
CA GLU A 34 -2.14 -1.92 -1.34
C GLU A 34 -2.68 -0.49 -1.14
N GLN A 35 -1.83 0.43 -0.71
CA GLN A 35 -2.24 1.83 -0.54
C GLN A 35 -2.66 2.46 -1.86
N PHE A 36 -1.91 2.21 -2.93
CA PHE A 36 -2.26 2.71 -4.25
C PHE A 36 -3.56 2.08 -4.77
N ALA A 37 -3.70 0.75 -4.67
CA ALA A 37 -4.90 0.05 -5.11
C ALA A 37 -6.15 0.56 -4.37
N LYS A 38 -6.07 0.76 -3.07
CA LYS A 38 -7.16 1.34 -2.28
C LYS A 38 -7.52 2.74 -2.78
N ALA A 39 -6.53 3.58 -3.00
CA ALA A 39 -6.75 4.93 -3.54
C ALA A 39 -7.38 4.88 -4.93
N PHE A 40 -6.92 3.98 -5.78
CA PHE A 40 -7.47 3.78 -7.12
C PHE A 40 -8.96 3.40 -7.09
N TYR A 41 -9.33 2.41 -6.29
CA TYR A 41 -10.73 1.97 -6.20
C TYR A 41 -11.66 2.96 -5.53
N THR A 42 -11.14 3.80 -4.65
CA THR A 42 -11.94 4.80 -3.92
C THR A 42 -11.84 6.20 -4.52
N ALA A 43 -11.23 6.35 -5.69
CA ALA A 43 -11.01 7.64 -6.36
C ALA A 43 -10.33 8.68 -5.46
N ASP A 44 -9.39 8.23 -4.64
CA ASP A 44 -8.58 9.10 -3.79
C ASP A 44 -7.33 9.55 -4.56
N PHE A 45 -7.48 10.57 -5.37
CA PHE A 45 -6.40 11.03 -6.25
C PHE A 45 -5.20 11.58 -5.46
N THR A 46 -5.43 12.17 -4.30
CA THR A 46 -4.35 12.67 -3.44
C THR A 46 -3.39 11.55 -3.06
N HIS A 47 -3.91 10.42 -2.61
CA HIS A 47 -3.09 9.25 -2.27
C HIS A 47 -2.54 8.54 -3.52
N MET A 48 -3.25 8.56 -4.64
CA MET A 48 -2.70 8.06 -5.91
C MET A 48 -1.43 8.81 -6.31
N TYR A 49 -1.43 10.14 -6.23
CA TYR A 49 -0.23 10.94 -6.46
C TYR A 49 0.89 10.63 -5.46
N GLN A 50 0.53 10.42 -4.21
CA GLN A 50 1.50 10.14 -3.14
C GLN A 50 2.24 8.82 -3.36
N TYR A 51 1.53 7.78 -3.82
CA TYR A 51 2.08 6.42 -3.95
C TYR A 51 2.50 6.04 -5.37
N SER A 52 2.43 6.97 -6.31
CA SER A 52 2.90 6.74 -7.68
C SER A 52 4.15 7.56 -8.01
N THR A 53 4.86 7.15 -9.06
CA THR A 53 6.05 7.88 -9.53
C THR A 53 5.66 9.23 -10.11
N LYS A 54 6.62 10.18 -10.16
CA LYS A 54 6.40 11.49 -10.77
C LYS A 54 6.02 11.39 -12.24
N LYS A 55 6.59 10.44 -12.97
CA LYS A 55 6.21 10.21 -14.38
C LYS A 55 4.76 9.76 -14.51
N SER A 56 4.21 9.13 -13.49
CA SER A 56 2.82 8.66 -13.48
C SER A 56 1.81 9.78 -13.19
N ASP A 57 2.26 10.96 -12.74
CA ASP A 57 1.38 12.08 -12.42
C ASP A 57 0.47 12.46 -13.59
N ILE A 58 0.97 12.39 -14.81
CA ILE A 58 0.16 12.68 -15.99
C ILE A 58 -0.99 11.69 -16.17
N VAL A 59 -0.75 10.42 -15.86
CA VAL A 59 -1.80 9.38 -15.93
C VAL A 59 -2.86 9.63 -14.86
N VAL A 60 -2.44 9.89 -13.62
CA VAL A 60 -3.36 10.18 -12.51
C VAL A 60 -4.18 11.43 -12.81
N LYS A 61 -3.53 12.48 -13.34
CA LYS A 61 -4.21 13.72 -13.72
C LYS A 61 -5.23 13.50 -14.84
N THR A 62 -4.88 12.67 -15.82
CA THR A 62 -5.79 12.32 -16.91
C THR A 62 -7.02 11.58 -16.39
N LEU A 63 -6.82 10.61 -15.47
CA LEU A 63 -7.92 9.92 -14.80
C LEU A 63 -8.79 10.88 -14.01
N GLN A 64 -8.19 11.77 -13.24
CA GLN A 64 -8.88 12.76 -12.43
C GLN A 64 -9.73 13.68 -13.31
N ASN A 65 -9.16 14.19 -14.40
CA ASN A 65 -9.87 15.06 -15.33
C ASN A 65 -11.01 14.32 -16.04
N GLY A 66 -10.79 13.06 -16.43
CA GLY A 66 -11.82 12.24 -17.08
C GLY A 66 -13.01 11.91 -16.18
N MET A 67 -12.80 11.94 -14.86
CA MET A 67 -13.85 11.66 -13.89
C MET A 67 -14.51 12.92 -13.29
N LYS A 68 -13.99 14.09 -13.63
CA LYS A 68 -14.41 15.36 -13.01
C LYS A 68 -15.92 15.61 -13.11
N ASP A 69 -16.54 15.23 -14.22
CA ASP A 69 -17.96 15.44 -14.47
C ASP A 69 -18.84 14.25 -14.06
N GLN A 70 -18.23 13.19 -13.53
CA GLN A 70 -18.93 11.96 -13.13
C GLN A 70 -19.18 11.94 -11.62
N THR A 71 -19.89 12.92 -11.10
CA THR A 71 -20.08 13.12 -9.66
C THR A 71 -20.68 11.90 -8.95
N GLU A 72 -21.73 11.30 -9.53
CA GLU A 72 -22.36 10.11 -8.95
C GLU A 72 -21.41 8.94 -8.86
N ARG A 73 -20.62 8.71 -9.91
CA ARG A 73 -19.63 7.64 -9.94
C ARG A 73 -18.52 7.87 -8.91
N LEU A 74 -18.03 9.11 -8.81
CA LEU A 74 -17.02 9.48 -7.81
C LEU A 74 -17.52 9.23 -6.39
N GLU A 75 -18.76 9.65 -6.10
CA GLU A 75 -19.35 9.43 -4.77
C GLU A 75 -19.54 7.93 -4.47
N ALA A 76 -19.94 7.15 -5.46
CA ALA A 76 -20.05 5.70 -5.31
C ALA A 76 -18.68 5.05 -5.04
N MET A 77 -17.64 5.47 -5.77
CA MET A 77 -16.28 4.96 -5.59
C MET A 77 -15.72 5.31 -4.20
N LYS A 78 -15.96 6.52 -3.71
CA LYS A 78 -15.52 6.94 -2.37
C LYS A 78 -16.11 6.09 -1.26
N LYS A 79 -17.27 5.51 -1.48
CA LYS A 79 -17.97 4.64 -0.52
C LYS A 79 -17.64 3.16 -0.70
N SER A 80 -16.87 2.81 -1.73
CA SER A 80 -16.49 1.42 -2.00
C SER A 80 -15.69 0.83 -0.86
N GLN A 81 -15.99 -0.43 -0.54
CA GLN A 81 -15.26 -1.18 0.47
C GLN A 81 -14.24 -2.07 -0.21
N VAL A 82 -12.98 -1.87 0.15
CA VAL A 82 -11.84 -2.60 -0.40
C VAL A 82 -11.28 -3.50 0.69
N GLU A 83 -11.36 -4.80 0.47
CA GLU A 83 -10.78 -5.80 1.35
C GLU A 83 -9.66 -6.53 0.63
N PHE A 84 -8.44 -6.44 1.18
CA PHE A 84 -7.29 -7.16 0.63
C PHE A 84 -7.31 -8.60 1.16
N VAL A 85 -7.43 -9.55 0.23
CA VAL A 85 -7.45 -10.98 0.55
C VAL A 85 -6.04 -11.53 0.57
N GLU A 86 -5.23 -11.20 -0.45
CA GLU A 86 -3.85 -11.64 -0.56
C GLU A 86 -3.08 -10.64 -1.41
N THR A 87 -1.86 -10.33 -0.96
CA THR A 87 -0.93 -9.47 -1.70
C THR A 87 0.39 -10.21 -1.83
N THR A 88 0.83 -10.40 -3.07
CA THR A 88 2.01 -11.21 -3.38
C THR A 88 2.99 -10.41 -4.22
N VAL A 89 4.26 -10.41 -3.82
CA VAL A 89 5.34 -9.91 -4.67
C VAL A 89 5.74 -11.03 -5.63
N ASP A 90 5.47 -10.83 -6.91
CA ASP A 90 5.78 -11.81 -7.95
C ASP A 90 7.25 -11.78 -8.33
N GLU A 91 7.80 -10.57 -8.49
CA GLU A 91 9.21 -10.34 -8.81
C GLU A 91 9.70 -9.10 -8.06
N GLN A 92 10.96 -9.12 -7.65
CA GLN A 92 11.59 -7.98 -6.99
C GLN A 92 13.08 -7.95 -7.29
N THR A 93 13.55 -6.76 -7.68
CA THR A 93 14.97 -6.42 -7.74
C THR A 93 15.26 -5.30 -6.73
N ASP A 94 16.47 -4.76 -6.74
CA ASP A 94 16.83 -3.63 -5.85
C ASP A 94 16.03 -2.36 -6.15
N SER A 95 15.53 -2.21 -7.38
CA SER A 95 14.86 -0.98 -7.85
C SER A 95 13.49 -1.18 -8.48
N THR A 96 13.07 -2.42 -8.73
CA THR A 96 11.80 -2.75 -9.38
C THR A 96 11.07 -3.85 -8.62
N ALA A 97 9.76 -3.85 -8.71
CA ALA A 97 8.93 -4.93 -8.17
C ALA A 97 7.63 -5.05 -8.97
N THR A 98 7.09 -6.25 -8.99
CA THR A 98 5.74 -6.52 -9.50
C THR A 98 4.93 -7.17 -8.38
N VAL A 99 3.76 -6.62 -8.10
CA VAL A 99 2.90 -7.06 -6.99
C VAL A 99 1.50 -7.39 -7.53
N THR A 100 1.00 -8.55 -7.15
CA THR A 100 -0.38 -8.96 -7.42
C THR A 100 -1.21 -8.77 -6.16
N CYS A 101 -2.31 -8.02 -6.28
CA CYS A 101 -3.29 -7.82 -5.23
C CYS A 101 -4.59 -8.55 -5.56
N ASN A 102 -5.00 -9.47 -4.70
CA ASN A 102 -6.32 -10.08 -4.73
C ASN A 102 -7.20 -9.35 -3.73
N VAL A 103 -8.24 -8.71 -4.21
CA VAL A 103 -9.12 -7.87 -3.40
C VAL A 103 -10.58 -8.26 -3.59
N ASN A 104 -11.38 -8.05 -2.57
CA ASN A 104 -12.84 -7.99 -2.69
C ASN A 104 -13.26 -6.52 -2.70
N LEU A 105 -13.83 -6.10 -3.82
CA LEU A 105 -14.36 -4.75 -4.01
C LEU A 105 -15.88 -4.82 -3.92
N ASP A 106 -16.45 -4.29 -2.85
CA ASP A 106 -17.90 -4.37 -2.58
C ASP A 106 -18.42 -5.82 -2.65
N GLY A 107 -17.63 -6.78 -2.15
CA GLY A 107 -17.94 -8.21 -2.18
C GLY A 107 -17.62 -8.92 -3.48
N GLN A 108 -17.11 -8.22 -4.50
CA GLN A 108 -16.73 -8.82 -5.78
C GLN A 108 -15.21 -9.04 -5.84
N PRO A 109 -14.77 -10.27 -6.16
CA PRO A 109 -13.35 -10.56 -6.25
C PRO A 109 -12.71 -9.89 -7.48
N ARG A 110 -11.54 -9.29 -7.27
CA ARG A 110 -10.72 -8.70 -8.32
C ARG A 110 -9.26 -9.03 -8.12
N THR A 111 -8.54 -9.15 -9.20
CA THR A 111 -7.09 -9.36 -9.20
C THR A 111 -6.44 -8.26 -10.03
N ASP A 112 -5.52 -7.53 -9.42
CA ASP A 112 -4.75 -6.49 -10.08
C ASP A 112 -3.26 -6.75 -9.92
N LYS A 113 -2.52 -6.39 -10.95
CA LYS A 113 -1.06 -6.44 -10.95
C LYS A 113 -0.52 -5.03 -11.08
N TRP A 114 0.41 -4.67 -10.20
CA TRP A 114 1.03 -3.35 -10.14
C TRP A 114 2.53 -3.47 -10.32
N ASP A 115 3.07 -2.64 -11.19
CA ASP A 115 4.51 -2.48 -11.34
C ASP A 115 4.98 -1.32 -10.45
N LEU A 116 6.10 -1.51 -9.75
CA LEU A 116 6.68 -0.54 -8.85
C LEU A 116 8.14 -0.27 -9.19
N LEU A 117 8.55 0.96 -8.94
CA LEU A 117 9.94 1.41 -9.04
C LEU A 117 10.35 2.09 -7.74
N LYS A 118 11.64 2.03 -7.42
CA LYS A 118 12.19 2.92 -6.39
C LYS A 118 12.46 4.31 -6.97
N GLU A 119 11.90 5.31 -6.31
CA GLU A 119 12.10 6.72 -6.58
C GLU A 119 12.47 7.39 -5.25
N ASP A 120 13.65 8.03 -5.19
CA ASP A 120 14.17 8.63 -3.97
C ASP A 120 14.20 7.65 -2.78
N ASN A 121 14.68 6.42 -3.02
CA ASN A 121 14.72 5.34 -2.04
C ASN A 121 13.37 4.85 -1.50
N GLN A 122 12.28 5.20 -2.16
CA GLN A 122 10.95 4.76 -1.80
C GLN A 122 10.27 4.00 -2.94
N TRP A 123 9.58 2.93 -2.60
CA TRP A 123 8.75 2.22 -3.55
C TRP A 123 7.57 3.10 -3.98
N LYS A 124 7.33 3.15 -5.28
CA LYS A 124 6.23 3.88 -5.91
C LYS A 124 5.63 3.05 -7.03
N VAL A 125 4.32 3.09 -7.18
CA VAL A 125 3.65 2.44 -8.32
C VAL A 125 3.95 3.23 -9.59
N THR A 126 4.33 2.54 -10.65
CA THR A 126 4.49 3.15 -11.97
C THR A 126 3.32 2.79 -12.87
N LEU A 127 2.72 3.81 -13.46
CA LEU A 127 1.62 3.68 -14.42
C LEU A 127 2.11 3.91 -15.86
N VAL A 128 3.37 4.22 -16.00
CA VAL A 128 4.01 4.48 -17.29
C VAL A 128 5.06 3.40 -17.51
N MET A 129 4.90 2.64 -18.56
CA MET A 129 5.90 1.65 -18.95
C MET A 129 7.18 2.37 -19.37
N PRO A 130 8.34 1.85 -18.95
CA PRO A 130 9.62 2.41 -19.36
C PRO A 130 9.85 2.29 -20.87
#